data_72fe70f18d41eee741fc0bf0066c8adf
#
_entry.id   72fe70f18d41eee741fc0bf0066c8adf
#
_cell.length_a   1.000
_cell.length_b   1.000
_cell.length_c   1.000
_cell.angle_alpha   90.00
_cell.angle_beta   90.00
_cell.angle_gamma   90.00
#
_symmetry.space_group_name_H-M   'P 1'
#
loop_
_entity.id
_entity.type
_entity.pdbx_description
1 polymer ?
#
loop_
_entity_poly.entity_id
_entity_poly.type
_entity_poly.pdbx_seq_one_letter_code
_entity_poly.pdbx_strand_id
1 'polypeptide(L)'
;TAEVCTQHGATVYIRENLEQVGKGYALDFAFKKIAADFGEDAFEGFFIFDADNLLTKNYVTEMNKTFDAGYRIITSYRNSKNYDTNWISAGYSLWFLREAKYLNHSRMLLGTSCAVSGTGFLVSNEIVKRNDGWHFHLLTEDIEFSIASVIQGETIGYCPSAHFYDEQPITFRQSWNQRLRWSKGFLQVFHTYGKRLSAKALHGSFACYDMLMTIAPAMFISILGVFVNLIFFLVGLALFPFMPIFQLMLQTTLISLLATTCNLYLLLFSVGLLTTITEWKEIHAKPYKKILYAFTFPFFMFTYLPIAITALFKKVEWTPIEHTITKSVDDIRQEKS
;
A
#
# COMPACT_ATOMS: atom_id res chain seq x y z
N THR A 1 -12.64 -21.09 9.56
CA THR A 1 -11.62 -21.01 8.48
C THR A 1 -10.78 -22.29 8.44
N ALA A 2 -10.14 -22.74 9.56
CA ALA A 2 -9.27 -23.90 9.60
C ALA A 2 -9.94 -25.17 9.05
N GLU A 3 -11.16 -25.49 9.52
CA GLU A 3 -11.93 -26.64 9.08
C GLU A 3 -12.19 -26.62 7.56
N VAL A 4 -12.60 -25.48 7.02
CA VAL A 4 -12.83 -25.31 5.57
C VAL A 4 -11.54 -25.53 4.78
N CYS A 5 -10.41 -24.98 5.23
CA CYS A 5 -9.12 -25.18 4.57
C CYS A 5 -8.72 -26.66 4.57
N THR A 6 -8.87 -27.35 5.70
CA THR A 6 -8.57 -28.78 5.80
C THR A 6 -9.46 -29.62 4.89
N GLN A 7 -10.77 -29.31 4.81
CA GLN A 7 -11.71 -30.01 3.90
C GLN A 7 -11.32 -29.87 2.42
N HIS A 8 -10.61 -28.76 2.06
CA HIS A 8 -10.12 -28.53 0.70
C HIS A 8 -8.66 -28.99 0.51
N GLY A 9 -8.12 -29.78 1.43
CA GLY A 9 -6.80 -30.41 1.29
C GLY A 9 -5.61 -29.51 1.66
N ALA A 10 -5.84 -28.37 2.29
CA ALA A 10 -4.76 -27.51 2.75
C ALA A 10 -4.14 -28.04 4.06
N THR A 11 -2.83 -27.95 4.19
CA THR A 11 -2.15 -28.11 5.48
C THR A 11 -2.42 -26.87 6.34
N VAL A 12 -2.96 -27.06 7.53
CA VAL A 12 -3.40 -25.97 8.40
C VAL A 12 -2.53 -25.92 9.65
N TYR A 13 -1.88 -24.78 9.88
CA TYR A 13 -1.16 -24.49 11.11
C TYR A 13 -1.96 -23.52 11.97
N ILE A 14 -2.36 -23.98 13.17
CA ILE A 14 -3.10 -23.16 14.12
C ILE A 14 -2.09 -22.47 15.06
N ARG A 15 -2.18 -21.14 15.14
CA ARG A 15 -1.36 -20.32 16.01
C ARG A 15 -2.21 -19.74 17.13
N GLU A 16 -1.87 -20.06 18.38
CA GLU A 16 -2.63 -19.66 19.57
C GLU A 16 -2.02 -18.47 20.33
N ASN A 17 -0.88 -17.93 19.86
CA ASN A 17 -0.20 -16.81 20.51
C ASN A 17 -0.99 -15.51 20.31
N LEU A 18 -1.54 -14.96 21.40
CA LEU A 18 -2.31 -13.71 21.43
C LEU A 18 -1.47 -12.47 21.78
N GLU A 19 -0.21 -12.64 22.18
CA GLU A 19 0.68 -11.52 22.52
C GLU A 19 1.37 -10.93 21.27
N GLN A 20 1.78 -11.80 20.35
CA GLN A 20 2.45 -11.42 19.11
C GLN A 20 1.41 -11.34 17.98
N VAL A 21 0.64 -10.27 17.93
CA VAL A 21 -0.43 -10.07 16.93
C VAL A 21 0.11 -9.40 15.68
N GLY A 22 -0.21 -9.95 14.51
CA GLY A 22 0.15 -9.39 13.21
C GLY A 22 0.58 -10.44 12.19
N LYS A 23 0.55 -10.07 10.90
CA LYS A 23 0.87 -10.96 9.78
C LYS A 23 2.33 -11.40 9.80
N GLY A 24 3.27 -10.51 10.15
CA GLY A 24 4.69 -10.84 10.25
C GLY A 24 4.97 -12.01 11.21
N TYR A 25 4.34 -12.01 12.38
CA TYR A 25 4.47 -13.11 13.31
C TYR A 25 3.80 -14.41 12.83
N ALA A 26 2.72 -14.30 12.06
CA ALA A 26 2.08 -15.45 11.45
C ALA A 26 2.96 -16.09 10.37
N LEU A 27 3.63 -15.27 9.56
CA LEU A 27 4.57 -15.73 8.55
C LEU A 27 5.81 -16.37 9.18
N ASP A 28 6.40 -15.79 10.23
CA ASP A 28 7.51 -16.38 10.96
C ASP A 28 7.14 -17.78 11.51
N PHE A 29 5.97 -17.89 12.14
CA PHE A 29 5.45 -19.16 12.62
C PHE A 29 5.25 -20.17 11.48
N ALA A 30 4.66 -19.74 10.36
CA ALA A 30 4.40 -20.62 9.22
C ALA A 30 5.69 -21.13 8.58
N PHE A 31 6.69 -20.27 8.33
CA PHE A 31 7.98 -20.69 7.78
C PHE A 31 8.71 -21.68 8.67
N LYS A 32 8.71 -21.49 10.00
CA LYS A 32 9.29 -22.44 10.96
C LYS A 32 8.58 -23.79 10.93
N LYS A 33 7.26 -23.80 10.82
CA LYS A 33 6.47 -25.04 10.71
C LYS A 33 6.72 -25.76 9.39
N ILE A 34 6.73 -25.03 8.27
CA ILE A 34 7.01 -25.60 6.95
C ILE A 34 8.42 -26.24 6.91
N ALA A 35 9.41 -25.54 7.44
CA ALA A 35 10.77 -26.08 7.49
C ALA A 35 10.88 -27.35 8.36
N ALA A 36 10.16 -27.38 9.48
CA ALA A 36 10.13 -28.56 10.37
C ALA A 36 9.43 -29.77 9.74
N ASP A 37 8.32 -29.55 9.02
CA ASP A 37 7.49 -30.63 8.50
C ASP A 37 7.99 -31.16 7.13
N PHE A 38 8.56 -30.30 6.30
CA PHE A 38 8.95 -30.64 4.92
C PHE A 38 10.46 -30.58 4.68
N GLY A 39 11.22 -29.94 5.59
CA GLY A 39 12.64 -29.66 5.43
C GLY A 39 12.89 -28.28 4.81
N GLU A 40 14.07 -27.75 5.09
CA GLU A 40 14.45 -26.39 4.69
C GLU A 40 14.59 -26.18 3.18
N ASP A 41 14.83 -27.25 2.41
CA ASP A 41 15.07 -27.24 0.96
C ASP A 41 13.90 -27.84 0.16
N ALA A 42 12.76 -28.08 0.78
CA ALA A 42 11.62 -28.70 0.10
C ALA A 42 10.98 -27.83 -0.97
N PHE A 43 11.10 -26.51 -0.89
CA PHE A 43 10.47 -25.56 -1.79
C PHE A 43 11.49 -24.53 -2.29
N GLU A 44 11.40 -24.13 -3.55
CA GLU A 44 12.24 -23.08 -4.15
C GLU A 44 11.77 -21.67 -3.79
N GLY A 45 10.49 -21.51 -3.48
CA GLY A 45 9.89 -20.23 -3.11
C GLY A 45 8.48 -20.39 -2.55
N PHE A 46 7.98 -19.30 -1.99
CA PHE A 46 6.71 -19.24 -1.30
C PHE A 46 5.86 -18.10 -1.84
N PHE A 47 4.63 -18.42 -2.22
CA PHE A 47 3.63 -17.41 -2.51
C PHE A 47 2.90 -17.00 -1.22
N ILE A 48 2.78 -15.70 -0.99
CA ILE A 48 2.10 -15.13 0.17
C ILE A 48 0.81 -14.44 -0.26
N PHE A 49 -0.32 -14.94 0.29
CA PHE A 49 -1.64 -14.40 0.03
C PHE A 49 -2.42 -14.18 1.32
N ASP A 50 -3.31 -13.20 1.30
CA ASP A 50 -4.37 -13.08 2.29
C ASP A 50 -5.51 -14.05 1.93
N ALA A 51 -6.27 -14.50 2.94
CA ALA A 51 -7.30 -15.52 2.77
C ALA A 51 -8.46 -15.09 1.86
N ASP A 52 -8.61 -13.80 1.62
CA ASP A 52 -9.63 -13.24 0.74
C ASP A 52 -9.18 -13.11 -0.73
N ASN A 53 -7.93 -13.40 -1.06
CA ASN A 53 -7.41 -13.17 -2.40
C ASN A 53 -7.96 -14.19 -3.41
N LEU A 54 -8.34 -13.69 -4.58
CA LEU A 54 -8.74 -14.49 -5.74
C LEU A 54 -7.70 -14.33 -6.85
N LEU A 55 -7.23 -15.47 -7.37
CA LEU A 55 -6.15 -15.50 -8.36
C LEU A 55 -6.71 -15.80 -9.76
N THR A 56 -6.10 -15.19 -10.78
CA THR A 56 -6.35 -15.62 -12.16
C THR A 56 -5.74 -17.00 -12.41
N LYS A 57 -6.34 -17.77 -13.33
CA LYS A 57 -5.93 -19.17 -13.61
C LYS A 57 -4.46 -19.30 -14.02
N ASN A 58 -3.89 -18.27 -14.64
CA ASN A 58 -2.50 -18.22 -15.11
C ASN A 58 -1.53 -17.60 -14.08
N TYR A 59 -1.98 -17.23 -12.89
CA TYR A 59 -1.18 -16.47 -11.92
C TYR A 59 0.17 -17.12 -11.62
N VAL A 60 0.18 -18.37 -11.20
CA VAL A 60 1.39 -19.13 -10.83
C VAL A 60 2.33 -19.25 -12.04
N THR A 61 1.77 -19.55 -13.21
CA THR A 61 2.55 -19.70 -14.46
C THR A 61 3.29 -18.39 -14.81
N GLU A 62 2.61 -17.24 -14.71
CA GLU A 62 3.22 -15.94 -15.04
C GLU A 62 4.26 -15.54 -13.98
N MET A 63 3.99 -15.80 -12.70
CA MET A 63 4.95 -15.54 -11.64
C MET A 63 6.21 -16.40 -11.78
N ASN A 64 6.08 -17.67 -12.15
CA ASN A 64 7.22 -18.57 -12.40
C ASN A 64 8.10 -18.07 -13.54
N LYS A 65 7.53 -17.54 -14.64
CA LYS A 65 8.33 -16.93 -15.71
C LYS A 65 9.20 -15.77 -15.20
N THR A 66 8.67 -14.96 -14.31
CA THR A 66 9.41 -13.85 -13.70
C THR A 66 10.47 -14.36 -12.72
N PHE A 67 10.18 -15.46 -12.01
CA PHE A 67 11.14 -16.12 -11.13
C PHE A 67 12.30 -16.73 -11.93
N ASP A 68 12.01 -17.40 -13.04
CA ASP A 68 13.00 -17.97 -13.97
C ASP A 68 13.87 -16.90 -14.61
N ALA A 69 13.35 -15.66 -14.77
CA ALA A 69 14.13 -14.52 -15.22
C ALA A 69 15.14 -14.00 -14.16
N GLY A 70 15.19 -14.61 -12.98
CA GLY A 70 16.20 -14.37 -11.94
C GLY A 70 15.74 -13.50 -10.77
N TYR A 71 14.50 -13.03 -10.75
CA TYR A 71 13.98 -12.28 -9.60
C TYR A 71 13.68 -13.20 -8.42
N ARG A 72 14.20 -12.87 -7.24
CA ARG A 72 14.04 -13.67 -6.01
C ARG A 72 12.88 -13.19 -5.11
N ILE A 73 12.45 -11.98 -5.32
CA ILE A 73 11.26 -11.39 -4.69
C ILE A 73 10.43 -10.77 -5.81
N ILE A 74 9.15 -11.11 -5.90
CA ILE A 74 8.30 -10.68 -7.02
C ILE A 74 6.94 -10.26 -6.47
N THR A 75 6.51 -9.05 -6.78
CA THR A 75 5.12 -8.61 -6.57
C THR A 75 4.32 -8.72 -7.86
N SER A 76 3.00 -8.64 -7.77
CA SER A 76 2.10 -8.90 -8.89
C SER A 76 1.05 -7.81 -9.08
N TYR A 77 0.21 -7.92 -10.10
CA TYR A 77 -0.83 -6.95 -10.40
C TYR A 77 -2.01 -7.10 -9.43
N ARG A 78 -2.19 -6.10 -8.57
CA ARG A 78 -3.27 -6.03 -7.59
C ARG A 78 -4.47 -5.29 -8.15
N ASN A 79 -5.63 -5.92 -8.10
CA ASN A 79 -6.93 -5.36 -8.44
C ASN A 79 -7.91 -5.56 -7.26
N SER A 80 -9.11 -5.02 -7.34
CA SER A 80 -10.11 -5.19 -6.28
C SER A 80 -11.36 -5.91 -6.75
N LYS A 81 -12.01 -6.63 -5.82
CA LYS A 81 -13.28 -7.33 -6.06
C LYS A 81 -14.49 -6.39 -6.11
N ASN A 82 -14.37 -5.22 -5.50
CA ASN A 82 -15.51 -4.39 -5.11
C ASN A 82 -15.33 -2.89 -5.42
N TYR A 83 -14.68 -2.59 -6.56
CA TYR A 83 -14.52 -1.20 -7.03
C TYR A 83 -15.85 -0.44 -7.06
N ASP A 84 -16.92 -1.08 -7.48
CA ASP A 84 -18.21 -0.45 -7.77
C ASP A 84 -19.11 -0.26 -6.55
N THR A 85 -18.70 -0.69 -5.37
CA THR A 85 -19.52 -0.63 -4.17
C THR A 85 -19.77 0.80 -3.70
N ASN A 86 -18.70 1.59 -3.50
CA ASN A 86 -18.81 2.99 -3.12
C ASN A 86 -17.49 3.76 -3.37
N TRP A 87 -17.48 5.06 -3.04
CA TRP A 87 -16.33 5.93 -3.25
C TRP A 87 -15.08 5.56 -2.43
N ILE A 88 -15.25 4.85 -1.30
CA ILE A 88 -14.16 4.39 -0.45
C ILE A 88 -13.45 3.21 -1.11
N SER A 89 -14.19 2.16 -1.47
CA SER A 89 -13.62 0.98 -2.15
C SER A 89 -13.03 1.35 -3.51
N ALA A 90 -13.69 2.25 -4.26
CA ALA A 90 -13.14 2.79 -5.50
C ALA A 90 -11.86 3.59 -5.28
N GLY A 91 -11.77 4.36 -4.19
CA GLY A 91 -10.57 5.11 -3.82
C GLY A 91 -9.36 4.21 -3.58
N TYR A 92 -9.54 3.11 -2.84
CA TYR A 92 -8.52 2.08 -2.67
C TYR A 92 -8.13 1.42 -3.99
N SER A 93 -9.13 1.04 -4.79
CA SER A 93 -8.89 0.38 -6.05
C SER A 93 -8.07 1.25 -7.02
N LEU A 94 -8.41 2.54 -7.15
CA LEU A 94 -7.63 3.49 -7.95
C LEU A 94 -6.21 3.67 -7.40
N TRP A 95 -6.04 3.67 -6.08
CA TRP A 95 -4.73 3.75 -5.46
C TRP A 95 -3.86 2.55 -5.84
N PHE A 96 -4.38 1.30 -5.72
CA PHE A 96 -3.62 0.08 -6.05
C PHE A 96 -3.40 -0.10 -7.55
N LEU A 97 -4.37 0.25 -8.39
CA LEU A 97 -4.19 0.25 -9.85
C LEU A 97 -3.11 1.24 -10.28
N ARG A 98 -3.09 2.45 -9.67
CA ARG A 98 -2.01 3.43 -9.87
C ARG A 98 -0.66 2.86 -9.41
N GLU A 99 -0.61 2.19 -8.26
CA GLU A 99 0.61 1.57 -7.75
C GLU A 99 1.12 0.50 -8.71
N ALA A 100 0.25 -0.40 -9.15
CA ALA A 100 0.57 -1.44 -10.11
C ALA A 100 1.12 -0.85 -11.43
N LYS A 101 0.38 0.10 -12.02
CA LYS A 101 0.68 0.65 -13.37
C LYS A 101 1.82 1.65 -13.37
N TYR A 102 1.78 2.63 -12.47
CA TYR A 102 2.67 3.80 -12.52
C TYR A 102 3.83 3.76 -11.55
N LEU A 103 3.81 2.87 -10.56
CA LEU A 103 4.95 2.65 -9.68
C LEU A 103 5.65 1.34 -10.02
N ASN A 104 5.07 0.18 -9.71
CA ASN A 104 5.76 -1.10 -9.85
C ASN A 104 6.11 -1.43 -11.31
N HIS A 105 5.18 -1.22 -12.25
CA HIS A 105 5.48 -1.43 -13.67
C HIS A 105 6.59 -0.50 -14.18
N SER A 106 6.53 0.78 -13.82
CA SER A 106 7.57 1.75 -14.20
C SER A 106 8.93 1.42 -13.57
N ARG A 107 8.96 1.01 -12.31
CA ARG A 107 10.18 0.55 -11.62
C ARG A 107 10.80 -0.64 -12.33
N MET A 108 9.98 -1.64 -12.71
CA MET A 108 10.43 -2.79 -13.46
C MET A 108 11.06 -2.41 -14.81
N LEU A 109 10.41 -1.49 -15.56
CA LEU A 109 10.94 -1.00 -16.85
C LEU A 109 12.24 -0.20 -16.70
N LEU A 110 12.41 0.52 -15.60
CA LEU A 110 13.61 1.28 -15.29
C LEU A 110 14.73 0.42 -14.68
N GLY A 111 14.50 -0.87 -14.45
CA GLY A 111 15.48 -1.76 -13.82
C GLY A 111 15.77 -1.41 -12.36
N THR A 112 14.85 -0.69 -11.68
CA THR A 112 14.94 -0.43 -10.24
C THR A 112 14.03 -1.36 -9.46
N SER A 113 14.09 -1.33 -8.10
CA SER A 113 13.34 -2.24 -7.25
C SER A 113 11.89 -1.80 -7.10
N CYS A 114 10.97 -2.74 -7.25
CA CYS A 114 9.57 -2.59 -6.85
C CYS A 114 9.40 -2.68 -5.32
N ALA A 115 8.18 -2.57 -4.83
CA ALA A 115 7.82 -2.80 -3.44
C ALA A 115 6.70 -3.83 -3.34
N VAL A 116 6.76 -4.67 -2.30
CA VAL A 116 5.66 -5.58 -1.94
C VAL A 116 4.55 -4.77 -1.27
N SER A 117 3.30 -5.12 -1.52
CA SER A 117 2.12 -4.41 -1.01
C SER A 117 1.16 -5.38 -0.29
N GLY A 118 1.61 -5.93 0.82
CA GLY A 118 0.85 -6.78 1.75
C GLY A 118 0.64 -8.21 1.30
N THR A 119 0.24 -8.43 0.08
CA THR A 119 -0.22 -9.74 -0.42
C THR A 119 0.08 -9.90 -1.90
N GLY A 120 -0.11 -11.10 -2.46
CA GLY A 120 0.09 -11.37 -3.88
C GLY A 120 1.55 -11.27 -4.31
N PHE A 121 2.47 -11.80 -3.51
CA PHE A 121 3.89 -11.79 -3.82
C PHE A 121 4.55 -13.17 -3.64
N LEU A 122 5.68 -13.33 -4.27
CA LEU A 122 6.57 -14.48 -4.14
C LEU A 122 7.87 -14.07 -3.48
N VAL A 123 8.36 -14.90 -2.57
CA VAL A 123 9.70 -14.81 -2.01
C VAL A 123 10.42 -16.15 -2.20
N SER A 124 11.67 -16.13 -2.69
CA SER A 124 12.46 -17.34 -2.83
C SER A 124 12.89 -17.90 -1.47
N ASN A 125 13.07 -19.21 -1.42
CA ASN A 125 13.59 -19.88 -0.22
C ASN A 125 14.99 -19.38 0.15
N GLU A 126 15.79 -19.00 -0.83
CA GLU A 126 17.11 -18.38 -0.62
C GLU A 126 17.02 -17.11 0.25
N ILE A 127 16.06 -16.23 -0.06
CA ILE A 127 15.81 -15.02 0.73
C ILE A 127 15.32 -15.34 2.14
N VAL A 128 14.41 -16.32 2.28
CA VAL A 128 13.89 -16.76 3.58
C VAL A 128 15.02 -17.33 4.45
N LYS A 129 15.86 -18.21 3.91
CA LYS A 129 17.02 -18.78 4.61
C LYS A 129 18.05 -17.73 5.01
N ARG A 130 18.39 -16.81 4.09
CA ARG A 130 19.36 -15.75 4.37
C ARG A 130 18.92 -14.84 5.51
N ASN A 131 17.61 -14.65 5.65
CA ASN A 131 17.02 -13.90 6.74
C ASN A 131 16.74 -14.73 8.01
N ASP A 132 17.10 -16.02 8.02
CA ASP A 132 16.78 -16.96 9.13
C ASP A 132 15.26 -16.98 9.45
N GLY A 133 14.42 -17.01 8.41
CA GLY A 133 12.96 -16.97 8.50
C GLY A 133 12.35 -15.60 8.16
N TRP A 134 11.35 -15.19 8.94
CA TRP A 134 10.64 -13.92 8.73
C TRP A 134 10.69 -13.05 9.99
N HIS A 135 11.54 -12.04 10.00
CA HIS A 135 11.77 -11.16 11.16
C HIS A 135 11.18 -9.75 10.99
N PHE A 136 10.23 -9.58 10.11
CA PHE A 136 9.57 -8.30 9.82
C PHE A 136 8.24 -8.24 10.57
N HIS A 137 8.16 -7.42 11.62
CA HIS A 137 7.04 -7.41 12.56
C HIS A 137 6.41 -6.04 12.79
N LEU A 138 6.85 -5.01 12.07
CA LEU A 138 6.23 -3.70 12.13
C LEU A 138 4.78 -3.73 11.60
N LEU A 139 4.01 -2.69 11.85
CA LEU A 139 2.60 -2.63 11.43
C LEU A 139 2.38 -2.75 9.91
N THR A 140 3.43 -2.53 9.12
CA THR A 140 3.52 -2.74 7.68
C THR A 140 4.75 -3.60 7.39
N GLU A 141 4.64 -4.89 7.72
CA GLU A 141 5.71 -5.89 7.61
C GLU A 141 6.17 -6.08 6.16
N ASP A 142 5.29 -5.86 5.21
CA ASP A 142 5.50 -5.91 3.77
C ASP A 142 6.44 -4.80 3.29
N ILE A 143 6.17 -3.57 3.73
CA ILE A 143 7.02 -2.41 3.45
C ILE A 143 8.35 -2.55 4.18
N GLU A 144 8.34 -3.02 5.45
CA GLU A 144 9.55 -3.32 6.19
C GLU A 144 10.45 -4.31 5.44
N PHE A 145 9.87 -5.43 4.99
CA PHE A 145 10.54 -6.45 4.18
C PHE A 145 11.11 -5.86 2.87
N SER A 146 10.30 -5.08 2.15
CA SER A 146 10.73 -4.45 0.90
C SER A 146 11.93 -3.52 1.11
N ILE A 147 11.86 -2.67 2.13
CA ILE A 147 12.92 -1.71 2.46
C ILE A 147 14.21 -2.42 2.90
N ALA A 148 14.09 -3.44 3.77
CA ALA A 148 15.23 -4.22 4.23
C ALA A 148 15.91 -4.95 3.07
N SER A 149 15.13 -5.55 2.16
CA SER A 149 15.64 -6.24 0.96
C SER A 149 16.37 -5.28 0.02
N VAL A 150 15.79 -4.11 -0.28
CA VAL A 150 16.45 -3.10 -1.13
C VAL A 150 17.73 -2.56 -0.49
N ILE A 151 17.75 -2.36 0.83
CA ILE A 151 18.98 -1.99 1.55
C ILE A 151 20.05 -3.09 1.44
N GLN A 152 19.67 -4.35 1.38
CA GLN A 152 20.60 -5.46 1.18
C GLN A 152 21.11 -5.58 -0.27
N GLY A 153 20.51 -4.86 -1.21
CA GLY A 153 20.86 -4.86 -2.63
C GLY A 153 19.99 -5.77 -3.49
N GLU A 154 18.90 -6.30 -2.91
CA GLU A 154 17.93 -7.09 -3.66
C GLU A 154 17.09 -6.22 -4.59
N THR A 155 16.78 -6.76 -5.77
CA THR A 155 15.84 -6.16 -6.71
C THR A 155 14.51 -6.91 -6.63
N ILE A 156 13.48 -6.24 -6.19
CA ILE A 156 12.11 -6.78 -6.18
C ILE A 156 11.54 -6.59 -7.60
N GLY A 157 11.17 -7.70 -8.23
CA GLY A 157 10.54 -7.72 -9.54
C GLY A 157 9.04 -7.47 -9.48
N TYR A 158 8.43 -7.24 -10.66
CA TYR A 158 6.99 -7.07 -10.81
C TYR A 158 6.47 -7.88 -11.99
N CYS A 159 5.43 -8.68 -11.77
CA CYS A 159 4.77 -9.47 -12.81
C CYS A 159 3.42 -8.84 -13.18
N PRO A 160 3.33 -8.08 -14.30
CA PRO A 160 2.10 -7.41 -14.71
C PRO A 160 1.01 -8.37 -15.22
N SER A 161 1.37 -9.61 -15.59
CA SER A 161 0.42 -10.61 -16.14
C SER A 161 -0.19 -11.51 -15.08
N ALA A 162 0.34 -11.50 -13.85
CA ALA A 162 -0.19 -12.24 -12.72
C ALA A 162 -1.16 -11.35 -11.94
N HIS A 163 -2.46 -11.55 -12.15
CA HIS A 163 -3.50 -10.72 -11.53
C HIS A 163 -4.12 -11.43 -10.33
N PHE A 164 -4.30 -10.70 -9.25
CA PHE A 164 -5.13 -11.12 -8.13
C PHE A 164 -6.11 -10.01 -7.73
N TYR A 165 -7.16 -10.41 -7.03
CA TYR A 165 -8.23 -9.53 -6.58
C TYR A 165 -8.40 -9.68 -5.08
N ASP A 166 -8.42 -8.57 -4.36
CA ASP A 166 -8.70 -8.51 -2.93
C ASP A 166 -9.94 -7.66 -2.61
N GLU A 167 -10.42 -7.75 -1.39
CA GLU A 167 -11.57 -6.99 -0.92
C GLU A 167 -11.12 -5.68 -0.26
N GLN A 168 -11.72 -4.56 -0.71
CA GLN A 168 -11.42 -3.26 -0.13
C GLN A 168 -12.49 -2.85 0.91
N PRO A 169 -12.11 -2.11 1.96
CA PRO A 169 -13.05 -1.56 2.92
C PRO A 169 -14.17 -0.76 2.27
N ILE A 170 -15.39 -0.93 2.77
CA ILE A 170 -16.57 -0.22 2.27
C ILE A 170 -17.08 0.81 3.26
N THR A 171 -16.67 0.76 4.54
CA THR A 171 -17.06 1.73 5.56
C THR A 171 -15.92 2.70 5.86
N PHE A 172 -16.26 3.94 6.18
CA PHE A 172 -15.26 4.95 6.53
C PHE A 172 -14.46 4.55 7.78
N ARG A 173 -15.10 3.91 8.76
CA ARG A 173 -14.45 3.47 10.01
C ARG A 173 -13.37 2.39 9.73
N GLN A 174 -13.70 1.38 8.94
CA GLN A 174 -12.72 0.34 8.54
C GLN A 174 -11.56 0.97 7.77
N SER A 175 -11.89 1.82 6.78
CA SER A 175 -10.93 2.55 5.98
C SER A 175 -10.01 3.44 6.83
N TRP A 176 -10.57 4.17 7.80
CA TRP A 176 -9.80 4.98 8.74
C TRP A 176 -8.82 4.13 9.54
N ASN A 177 -9.27 3.06 10.16
CA ASN A 177 -8.44 2.19 11.00
C ASN A 177 -7.30 1.53 10.18
N GLN A 178 -7.61 1.03 8.98
CA GLN A 178 -6.60 0.42 8.11
C GLN A 178 -5.54 1.43 7.68
N ARG A 179 -5.93 2.61 7.18
CA ARG A 179 -5.00 3.64 6.75
C ARG A 179 -4.24 4.28 7.91
N LEU A 180 -4.84 4.35 9.10
CA LEU A 180 -4.15 4.77 10.32
C LEU A 180 -3.03 3.77 10.68
N ARG A 181 -3.30 2.47 10.56
CA ARG A 181 -2.30 1.43 10.74
C ARG A 181 -1.17 1.56 9.71
N TRP A 182 -1.49 1.76 8.44
CA TRP A 182 -0.49 1.98 7.40
C TRP A 182 0.36 3.23 7.66
N SER A 183 -0.28 4.35 7.96
CA SER A 183 0.45 5.60 8.26
C SER A 183 1.39 5.44 9.45
N LYS A 184 0.96 4.73 10.51
CA LYS A 184 1.82 4.42 11.67
C LYS A 184 2.96 3.48 11.29
N GLY A 185 2.68 2.45 10.50
CA GLY A 185 3.68 1.51 10.00
C GLY A 185 4.76 2.20 9.16
N PHE A 186 4.38 3.07 8.23
CA PHE A 186 5.34 3.87 7.45
C PHE A 186 6.25 4.72 8.34
N LEU A 187 5.70 5.34 9.39
CA LEU A 187 6.52 6.08 10.38
C LEU A 187 7.51 5.17 11.11
N GLN A 188 7.09 3.97 11.49
CA GLN A 188 7.94 2.99 12.15
C GLN A 188 9.09 2.55 11.21
N VAL A 189 8.76 2.20 9.96
CA VAL A 189 9.75 1.82 8.95
C VAL A 189 10.72 2.97 8.68
N PHE A 190 10.22 4.20 8.54
CA PHE A 190 11.08 5.38 8.35
C PHE A 190 12.01 5.60 9.55
N HIS A 191 11.51 5.46 10.76
CA HIS A 191 12.34 5.58 11.98
C HIS A 191 13.44 4.53 12.02
N THR A 192 13.12 3.28 11.67
CA THR A 192 14.04 2.14 11.76
C THR A 192 15.07 2.14 10.63
N TYR A 193 14.64 2.42 9.39
CA TYR A 193 15.46 2.22 8.19
C TYR A 193 15.85 3.51 7.48
N GLY A 194 15.22 4.65 7.76
CA GLY A 194 15.40 5.91 7.03
C GLY A 194 16.84 6.39 6.97
N LYS A 195 17.60 6.28 8.07
CA LYS A 195 19.03 6.66 8.09
C LYS A 195 19.87 5.80 7.12
N ARG A 196 19.62 4.48 7.08
CA ARG A 196 20.34 3.55 6.21
C ARG A 196 19.97 3.77 4.74
N LEU A 197 18.68 3.99 4.44
CA LEU A 197 18.21 4.34 3.11
C LEU A 197 18.85 5.65 2.61
N SER A 198 18.80 6.70 3.45
CA SER A 198 19.39 8.01 3.10
C SER A 198 20.89 7.90 2.82
N ALA A 199 21.62 7.16 3.64
CA ALA A 199 23.05 6.93 3.41
C ALA A 199 23.29 6.25 2.06
N LYS A 200 22.58 5.17 1.73
CA LYS A 200 22.75 4.47 0.44
C LYS A 200 22.27 5.30 -0.76
N ALA A 201 21.21 6.09 -0.60
CA ALA A 201 20.74 7.02 -1.62
C ALA A 201 21.81 8.09 -1.95
N LEU A 202 22.44 8.67 -0.92
CA LEU A 202 23.54 9.63 -1.09
C LEU A 202 24.80 9.01 -1.73
N HIS A 203 25.00 7.68 -1.59
CA HIS A 203 26.05 6.93 -2.28
C HIS A 203 25.64 6.43 -3.68
N GLY A 204 24.57 6.97 -4.26
CA GLY A 204 24.17 6.73 -5.64
C GLY A 204 23.17 5.59 -5.88
N SER A 205 22.62 4.98 -4.85
CA SER A 205 21.56 3.97 -5.03
C SER A 205 20.21 4.62 -5.32
N PHE A 206 19.79 4.59 -6.59
CA PHE A 206 18.48 5.11 -7.00
C PHE A 206 17.33 4.32 -6.35
N ALA A 207 17.45 2.99 -6.23
CA ALA A 207 16.44 2.17 -5.56
C ALA A 207 16.22 2.59 -4.10
N CYS A 208 17.30 2.87 -3.36
CA CYS A 208 17.20 3.37 -1.99
C CYS A 208 16.60 4.79 -1.92
N TYR A 209 16.93 5.66 -2.89
CA TYR A 209 16.30 6.99 -2.99
C TYR A 209 14.79 6.88 -3.25
N ASP A 210 14.36 6.07 -4.21
CA ASP A 210 12.96 5.87 -4.55
C ASP A 210 12.16 5.26 -3.36
N MET A 211 12.75 4.27 -2.69
CA MET A 211 12.16 3.72 -1.46
C MET A 211 12.12 4.73 -0.31
N LEU A 212 13.14 5.57 -0.17
CA LEU A 212 13.13 6.66 0.81
C LEU A 212 11.96 7.61 0.51
N MET A 213 11.76 8.00 -0.75
CA MET A 213 10.63 8.86 -1.14
C MET A 213 9.27 8.17 -0.93
N THR A 214 9.21 6.86 -1.05
CA THR A 214 7.99 6.08 -0.80
C THR A 214 7.58 6.11 0.67
N ILE A 215 8.53 5.97 1.60
CA ILE A 215 8.26 5.95 3.05
C ILE A 215 8.48 7.30 3.74
N ALA A 216 9.11 8.26 3.07
CA ALA A 216 9.36 9.57 3.63
C ALA A 216 8.05 10.27 3.98
N PRO A 217 7.98 10.91 5.12
CA PRO A 217 6.77 11.60 5.56
C PRO A 217 6.54 12.92 4.80
N ALA A 218 6.60 12.89 3.47
CA ALA A 218 6.41 14.06 2.61
C ALA A 218 5.05 14.75 2.90
N MET A 219 4.04 13.96 3.25
CA MET A 219 2.75 14.47 3.71
C MET A 219 2.87 15.27 5.00
N PHE A 220 3.79 14.92 5.91
CA PHE A 220 4.04 15.69 7.14
C PHE A 220 4.71 17.02 6.85
N ILE A 221 5.56 17.11 5.83
CA ILE A 221 6.17 18.38 5.39
C ILE A 221 5.07 19.31 4.87
N SER A 222 4.13 18.79 4.10
CA SER A 222 2.97 19.56 3.62
C SER A 222 2.08 20.03 4.77
N ILE A 223 1.81 19.15 5.75
CA ILE A 223 1.06 19.49 6.97
C ILE A 223 1.81 20.56 7.77
N LEU A 224 3.12 20.43 7.94
CA LEU A 224 3.94 21.42 8.63
C LEU A 224 3.88 22.78 7.94
N GLY A 225 3.94 22.79 6.60
CA GLY A 225 3.78 24.02 5.80
C GLY A 225 2.44 24.71 6.05
N VAL A 226 1.33 23.95 6.05
CA VAL A 226 0.00 24.47 6.38
C VAL A 226 -0.05 24.99 7.82
N PHE A 227 0.53 24.24 8.76
CA PHE A 227 0.55 24.60 10.18
C PHE A 227 1.36 25.90 10.45
N VAL A 228 2.51 26.04 9.81
CA VAL A 228 3.34 27.26 9.87
C VAL A 228 2.57 28.47 9.32
N ASN A 229 1.91 28.33 8.16
CA ASN A 229 1.08 29.39 7.60
C ASN A 229 -0.08 29.77 8.53
N LEU A 230 -0.72 28.77 9.18
CA LEU A 230 -1.77 29.02 10.17
C LEU A 230 -1.26 29.79 11.40
N ILE A 231 -0.06 29.44 11.91
CA ILE A 231 0.57 30.15 13.01
C ILE A 231 0.83 31.60 12.63
N PHE A 232 1.44 31.86 11.47
CA PHE A 232 1.68 33.25 11.02
C PHE A 232 0.37 34.02 10.85
N PHE A 233 -0.67 33.38 10.35
CA PHE A 233 -2.00 33.97 10.25
C PHE A 233 -2.55 34.37 11.63
N LEU A 234 -2.51 33.45 12.62
CA LEU A 234 -3.02 33.70 13.97
C LEU A 234 -2.21 34.78 14.70
N VAL A 235 -0.89 34.79 14.53
CA VAL A 235 -0.02 35.84 15.07
C VAL A 235 -0.34 37.20 14.43
N GLY A 236 -0.54 37.23 13.12
CA GLY A 236 -0.99 38.44 12.42
C GLY A 236 -2.31 38.99 12.95
N LEU A 237 -3.28 38.05 13.16
CA LEU A 237 -4.59 38.39 13.73
C LEU A 237 -4.50 38.99 15.15
N ALA A 238 -3.59 38.48 15.96
CA ALA A 238 -3.41 38.92 17.35
C ALA A 238 -2.68 40.27 17.46
N LEU A 239 -1.68 40.51 16.60
CA LEU A 239 -0.81 41.66 16.73
C LEU A 239 -1.24 42.88 15.88
N PHE A 240 -1.93 42.66 14.76
CA PHE A 240 -2.22 43.73 13.78
C PHE A 240 -3.68 43.80 13.34
N PRO A 241 -4.70 43.64 14.20
CA PRO A 241 -6.09 43.49 13.78
C PRO A 241 -6.68 44.73 13.09
N PHE A 242 -6.10 45.93 13.31
CA PHE A 242 -6.62 47.19 12.81
C PHE A 242 -5.78 47.85 11.69
N MET A 243 -4.73 47.16 11.22
CA MET A 243 -3.89 47.71 10.14
C MET A 243 -4.43 47.30 8.76
N PRO A 244 -4.45 48.22 7.76
CA PRO A 244 -4.87 47.86 6.37
C PRO A 244 -4.06 46.72 5.76
N ILE A 245 -2.78 46.59 6.13
CA ILE A 245 -1.92 45.50 5.70
C ILE A 245 -2.42 44.12 6.18
N PHE A 246 -3.06 44.08 7.34
CA PHE A 246 -3.65 42.83 7.84
C PHE A 246 -4.78 42.29 6.96
N GLN A 247 -5.68 43.19 6.49
CA GLN A 247 -6.74 42.80 5.57
C GLN A 247 -6.18 42.24 4.26
N LEU A 248 -5.14 42.86 3.72
CA LEU A 248 -4.45 42.39 2.52
C LEU A 248 -3.82 41.02 2.77
N MET A 249 -3.12 40.85 3.90
CA MET A 249 -2.54 39.53 4.28
C MET A 249 -3.58 38.46 4.46
N LEU A 250 -4.71 38.77 5.08
CA LEU A 250 -5.83 37.86 5.25
C LEU A 250 -6.37 37.40 3.89
N GLN A 251 -6.68 38.33 2.99
CA GLN A 251 -7.18 38.03 1.66
C GLN A 251 -6.18 37.17 0.87
N THR A 252 -4.90 37.56 0.88
CA THR A 252 -3.85 36.83 0.16
C THR A 252 -3.69 35.41 0.71
N THR A 253 -3.74 35.22 2.05
CA THR A 253 -3.66 33.88 2.68
C THR A 253 -4.86 33.02 2.33
N LEU A 254 -6.08 33.58 2.35
CA LEU A 254 -7.29 32.83 1.98
C LEU A 254 -7.30 32.43 0.49
N ILE A 255 -6.89 33.34 -0.38
CA ILE A 255 -6.76 33.04 -1.83
C ILE A 255 -5.69 31.97 -2.05
N SER A 256 -4.53 32.07 -1.41
CA SER A 256 -3.45 31.09 -1.49
C SER A 256 -3.90 29.70 -0.99
N LEU A 257 -4.61 29.64 0.13
CA LEU A 257 -5.14 28.38 0.68
C LEU A 257 -6.15 27.76 -0.26
N LEU A 258 -7.08 28.54 -0.81
CA LEU A 258 -8.07 28.07 -1.78
C LEU A 258 -7.38 27.57 -3.05
N ALA A 259 -6.45 28.34 -3.61
CA ALA A 259 -5.70 27.96 -4.80
C ALA A 259 -4.90 26.67 -4.58
N THR A 260 -4.23 26.54 -3.43
CA THR A 260 -3.47 25.34 -3.07
C THR A 260 -4.39 24.11 -2.97
N THR A 261 -5.55 24.28 -2.33
CA THR A 261 -6.54 23.18 -2.20
C THR A 261 -7.10 22.78 -3.57
N CYS A 262 -7.45 23.76 -4.41
CA CYS A 262 -7.93 23.50 -5.78
C CYS A 262 -6.85 22.81 -6.63
N ASN A 263 -5.60 23.28 -6.58
CA ASN A 263 -4.49 22.67 -7.31
C ASN A 263 -4.23 21.25 -6.87
N LEU A 264 -4.25 20.98 -5.56
CA LEU A 264 -4.08 19.63 -5.04
C LEU A 264 -5.26 18.72 -5.45
N TYR A 265 -6.50 19.24 -5.41
CA TYR A 265 -7.65 18.50 -5.94
C TYR A 265 -7.47 18.14 -7.40
N LEU A 266 -7.11 19.11 -8.26
CA LEU A 266 -6.92 18.91 -9.69
C LEU A 266 -5.77 17.92 -9.96
N LEU A 267 -4.69 17.99 -9.23
CA LEU A 267 -3.58 17.02 -9.32
C LEU A 267 -4.06 15.60 -9.02
N LEU A 268 -4.72 15.41 -7.89
CA LEU A 268 -5.23 14.10 -7.48
C LEU A 268 -6.32 13.59 -8.43
N PHE A 269 -7.20 14.48 -8.89
CA PHE A 269 -8.20 14.17 -9.92
C PHE A 269 -7.53 13.72 -11.23
N SER A 270 -6.49 14.42 -11.67
CA SER A 270 -5.76 14.06 -12.90
C SER A 270 -5.11 12.68 -12.76
N VAL A 271 -4.53 12.36 -11.60
CA VAL A 271 -3.97 11.02 -11.31
C VAL A 271 -5.07 9.96 -11.32
N GLY A 272 -6.20 10.20 -10.65
CA GLY A 272 -7.34 9.28 -10.62
C GLY A 272 -7.94 9.07 -12.02
N LEU A 273 -8.11 10.15 -12.79
CA LEU A 273 -8.64 10.11 -14.16
C LEU A 273 -7.69 9.36 -15.09
N LEU A 274 -6.40 9.67 -15.06
CA LEU A 274 -5.39 8.98 -15.86
C LEU A 274 -5.38 7.48 -15.56
N THR A 275 -5.40 7.11 -14.28
CA THR A 275 -5.50 5.70 -13.87
C THR A 275 -6.79 5.07 -14.36
N THR A 276 -7.91 5.76 -14.26
CA THR A 276 -9.21 5.27 -14.76
C THR A 276 -9.18 5.01 -16.27
N ILE A 277 -8.58 5.91 -17.05
CA ILE A 277 -8.51 5.80 -18.52
C ILE A 277 -7.58 4.62 -18.89
N THR A 278 -6.39 4.55 -18.32
CA THR A 278 -5.39 3.54 -18.70
C THR A 278 -5.75 2.14 -18.22
N GLU A 279 -6.40 2.03 -17.06
CA GLU A 279 -6.86 0.77 -16.49
C GLU A 279 -8.37 0.52 -16.71
N TRP A 280 -8.96 1.20 -17.70
CA TRP A 280 -10.40 1.12 -17.98
C TRP A 280 -10.93 -0.29 -18.14
N LYS A 281 -10.15 -1.17 -18.76
CA LYS A 281 -10.49 -2.57 -19.00
C LYS A 281 -10.40 -3.43 -17.76
N GLU A 282 -9.54 -3.06 -16.83
CA GLU A 282 -9.29 -3.79 -15.58
C GLU A 282 -10.25 -3.37 -14.46
N ILE A 283 -10.86 -2.19 -14.57
CA ILE A 283 -11.88 -1.73 -13.63
C ILE A 283 -13.22 -2.41 -13.98
N HIS A 284 -13.70 -3.28 -13.08
CA HIS A 284 -14.98 -3.97 -13.23
C HIS A 284 -16.11 -3.15 -12.60
N ALA A 285 -16.66 -2.20 -13.37
CA ALA A 285 -17.76 -1.32 -12.96
C ALA A 285 -18.44 -0.70 -14.17
N LYS A 286 -19.67 -0.22 -13.99
CA LYS A 286 -20.40 0.53 -15.03
C LYS A 286 -19.64 1.82 -15.42
N PRO A 287 -19.63 2.24 -16.70
CA PRO A 287 -18.85 3.39 -17.17
C PRO A 287 -19.06 4.67 -16.35
N TYR A 288 -20.30 4.98 -16.00
CA TYR A 288 -20.58 6.19 -15.20
C TYR A 288 -19.97 6.16 -13.80
N LYS A 289 -19.89 4.98 -13.16
CA LYS A 289 -19.23 4.82 -11.85
C LYS A 289 -17.73 5.04 -11.94
N LYS A 290 -17.07 4.57 -13.02
CA LYS A 290 -15.65 4.79 -13.24
C LYS A 290 -15.33 6.28 -13.31
N ILE A 291 -16.14 7.05 -14.05
CA ILE A 291 -16.00 8.50 -14.15
C ILE A 291 -16.32 9.17 -12.81
N LEU A 292 -17.45 8.83 -12.19
CA LEU A 292 -17.86 9.39 -10.90
C LEU A 292 -16.77 9.21 -9.83
N TYR A 293 -16.18 8.04 -9.74
CA TYR A 293 -15.18 7.73 -8.70
C TYR A 293 -13.81 8.36 -9.00
N ALA A 294 -13.49 8.70 -10.24
CA ALA A 294 -12.34 9.56 -10.53
C ALA A 294 -12.50 10.96 -9.88
N PHE A 295 -13.72 11.53 -9.88
CA PHE A 295 -14.01 12.80 -9.19
C PHE A 295 -13.97 12.67 -7.65
N THR A 296 -14.33 11.53 -7.10
CA THR A 296 -14.31 11.32 -5.64
C THR A 296 -12.94 10.88 -5.11
N PHE A 297 -12.02 10.44 -5.99
CA PHE A 297 -10.67 10.03 -5.59
C PHE A 297 -9.88 11.09 -4.81
N PRO A 298 -9.90 12.40 -5.17
CA PRO A 298 -9.27 13.43 -4.35
C PRO A 298 -9.81 13.49 -2.93
N PHE A 299 -11.12 13.34 -2.73
CA PHE A 299 -11.72 13.35 -1.39
C PHE A 299 -11.25 12.16 -0.55
N PHE A 300 -11.15 10.97 -1.17
CA PHE A 300 -10.54 9.81 -0.52
C PHE A 300 -9.10 10.11 -0.07
N MET A 301 -8.30 10.72 -0.92
CA MET A 301 -6.92 11.09 -0.62
C MET A 301 -6.82 12.17 0.46
N PHE A 302 -7.69 13.17 0.46
CA PHE A 302 -7.71 14.22 1.49
C PHE A 302 -7.96 13.65 2.91
N THR A 303 -8.68 12.56 3.03
CA THR A 303 -8.86 11.91 4.33
C THR A 303 -7.56 11.35 4.93
N TYR A 304 -6.48 11.19 4.14
CA TYR A 304 -5.17 10.84 4.67
C TYR A 304 -4.56 11.95 5.56
N LEU A 305 -4.90 13.22 5.37
CA LEU A 305 -4.37 14.32 6.17
C LEU A 305 -4.69 14.14 7.67
N PRO A 306 -5.96 14.07 8.08
CA PRO A 306 -6.29 13.85 9.49
C PRO A 306 -5.84 12.47 10.01
N ILE A 307 -5.80 11.44 9.16
CA ILE A 307 -5.29 10.11 9.52
C ILE A 307 -3.81 10.19 9.86
N ALA A 308 -3.00 10.87 9.05
CA ALA A 308 -1.57 11.02 9.26
C ALA A 308 -1.26 11.81 10.53
N ILE A 309 -1.98 12.91 10.78
CA ILE A 309 -1.87 13.67 12.03
C ILE A 309 -2.19 12.76 13.23
N THR A 310 -3.27 11.98 13.15
CA THR A 310 -3.65 11.03 14.20
C THR A 310 -2.56 9.97 14.43
N ALA A 311 -1.93 9.48 13.36
CA ALA A 311 -0.86 8.48 13.45
C ALA A 311 0.37 8.95 14.22
N LEU A 312 0.67 10.26 14.23
CA LEU A 312 1.77 10.82 15.02
C LEU A 312 1.59 10.58 16.53
N PHE A 313 0.36 10.76 17.02
CA PHE A 313 0.07 10.81 18.46
C PHE A 313 -0.55 9.53 19.00
N LYS A 314 -1.27 8.77 18.15
CA LYS A 314 -2.01 7.59 18.60
C LYS A 314 -1.14 6.34 18.58
N LYS A 315 -1.22 5.54 19.66
CA LYS A 315 -0.78 4.14 19.65
C LYS A 315 -1.75 3.34 18.80
N VAL A 316 -1.25 2.59 17.84
CA VAL A 316 -2.06 1.80 16.91
C VAL A 316 -1.69 0.33 17.08
N GLU A 317 -2.70 -0.51 17.20
CA GLU A 317 -2.57 -1.96 17.28
C GLU A 317 -3.20 -2.59 16.04
N TRP A 318 -2.75 -3.79 15.70
CA TRP A 318 -3.28 -4.54 14.59
C TRP A 318 -4.69 -5.06 14.92
N THR A 319 -5.66 -4.81 14.05
CA THR A 319 -7.02 -5.35 14.17
C THR A 319 -7.44 -5.95 12.83
N PRO A 320 -8.10 -7.12 12.82
CA PRO A 320 -8.61 -7.72 11.59
C PRO A 320 -9.68 -6.85 10.94
N ILE A 321 -9.82 -6.98 9.61
CA ILE A 321 -10.90 -6.36 8.83
C ILE A 321 -11.92 -7.45 8.53
N GLU A 322 -13.20 -7.11 8.64
CA GLU A 322 -14.28 -8.01 8.24
C GLU A 322 -14.37 -8.05 6.72
N HIS A 323 -14.40 -9.25 6.16
CA HIS A 323 -14.62 -9.53 4.75
C HIS A 323 -16.01 -10.10 4.58
N THR A 324 -16.78 -9.57 3.64
CA THR A 324 -18.20 -9.91 3.45
C THR A 324 -18.53 -10.33 2.02
N ILE A 325 -17.58 -10.21 1.09
CA ILE A 325 -17.83 -10.42 -0.34
C ILE A 325 -17.38 -11.81 -0.76
N THR A 326 -18.37 -12.64 -1.13
CA THR A 326 -18.16 -13.97 -1.68
C THR A 326 -18.38 -13.96 -3.20
N LYS A 327 -17.40 -13.47 -3.97
CA LYS A 327 -17.41 -13.47 -5.44
C LYS A 327 -16.35 -14.42 -5.96
N SER A 328 -16.61 -15.08 -7.09
CA SER A 328 -15.57 -15.75 -7.88
C SER A 328 -14.87 -14.80 -8.84
N VAL A 329 -13.73 -15.23 -9.41
CA VAL A 329 -13.05 -14.45 -10.47
C VAL A 329 -13.94 -14.26 -11.70
N ASP A 330 -14.75 -15.28 -12.02
CA ASP A 330 -15.65 -15.23 -13.17
C ASP A 330 -16.81 -14.24 -12.92
N ASP A 331 -17.34 -14.16 -11.69
CA ASP A 331 -18.37 -13.17 -11.32
C ASP A 331 -17.83 -11.73 -11.47
N ILE A 332 -16.60 -11.48 -11.00
CA ILE A 332 -15.97 -10.16 -11.11
C ILE A 332 -15.81 -9.75 -12.58
N ARG A 333 -15.45 -10.68 -13.46
CA ARG A 333 -15.24 -10.42 -14.88
C ARG A 333 -16.52 -10.23 -15.67
N GLN A 334 -17.63 -10.86 -15.26
CA GLN A 334 -18.93 -10.74 -15.91
C GLN A 334 -19.62 -9.40 -15.63
N GLU A 335 -19.29 -8.68 -14.57
CA GLU A 335 -19.80 -7.32 -14.28
C GLU A 335 -19.42 -6.26 -15.33
N LYS A 336 -18.74 -6.65 -16.41
CA LYS A 336 -18.37 -5.78 -17.55
C LYS A 336 -19.53 -5.40 -18.49
N SER A 337 -20.65 -6.09 -18.43
CA SER A 337 -21.75 -5.90 -19.37
C SER A 337 -22.78 -4.85 -18.89
#